data_3fd673b9a71ba27a8b28204c7657260f
#
_entry.id   3fd673b9a71ba27a8b28204c7657260f
#
_cell.length_a   1.000
_cell.length_b   1.000
_cell.length_c   1.000
_cell.angle_alpha   90.00
_cell.angle_beta   90.00
_cell.angle_gamma   90.00
#
_symmetry.space_group_name_H-M   'P 1'
#
loop_
_entity.id
_entity.type
_entity.pdbx_description
1 polymer ?
#
loop_
_entity_poly.entity_id
_entity_poly.type
_entity_poly.pdbx_seq_one_letter_code
_entity_poly.pdbx_strand_id
1 'polypeptide(L)'
;MDKIRNFYKEKTQLCNVAILLVMTLIGWLFFKGHYSNIMTDFGREMIFPQLMNNGNVLYKDILCIYFPLGYQFVALMYTLFGTSIFTLELCGLLVITIFVLSLYSIAANFLDNKVSLLLCLTVLIASGFNGTLFNMILPYSVGFTLGISFALLSVSLVINYFKSEKVYLLYGAFLSCGAAFAAKGELGLLLIAILYVSLCAKPCSIRQNIVNIFCFLLFPVLSLGLLMFQGITVSDIFNAAEFMRIFFTTKSMLFHIAKTGGIFTLSNIPIYLSAIFNIAIFLFASYFLFSKTIDKRTQIVAIGISAYLLNITTCWRHTMFLPILLVIGLICYRKQLSKEIIFLIISAIILNLRMFWGLILSTYGFYTAPIAILTLIVLLQSVITENKLFPTKNTFKKFVIYLLSAYCLFFAVFDITERMKNDTEFRTEKGVLYLPKSQANPINTAIKYIQSYTSVGQKILVLPEGTAINFLTDRNPDGKMPMADRLYYEAIGEEVVMKNVAEADYEMIFIAEGFGLTHFGAKYLYDDKNPVLKYIQSKYNLDWVVKDGDNIINCYVKPY
;
A
#
# COMPACT_ATOMS: atom_id res chain seq x y z
N MET A 1 -26.37 -4.87 36.33
CA MET A 1 -25.67 -5.84 35.43
C MET A 1 -24.99 -5.15 34.26
N ASP A 2 -25.61 -4.18 33.61
CA ASP A 2 -25.05 -3.53 32.42
C ASP A 2 -23.75 -2.75 32.67
N LYS A 3 -23.59 -2.05 33.80
CA LYS A 3 -22.34 -1.38 34.18
C LYS A 3 -21.17 -2.35 34.35
N ILE A 4 -21.40 -3.51 34.94
CA ILE A 4 -20.36 -4.55 35.11
C ILE A 4 -20.00 -5.15 33.78
N ARG A 5 -20.97 -5.45 32.90
CA ARG A 5 -20.74 -5.98 31.57
C ARG A 5 -19.97 -5.00 30.69
N ASN A 6 -20.29 -3.71 30.76
CA ASN A 6 -19.55 -2.64 30.05
C ASN A 6 -18.12 -2.52 30.56
N PHE A 7 -17.88 -2.55 31.86
CA PHE A 7 -16.55 -2.53 32.46
C PHE A 7 -15.67 -3.70 31.96
N TYR A 8 -16.19 -4.94 31.96
CA TYR A 8 -15.45 -6.09 31.42
C TYR A 8 -15.21 -5.97 29.92
N LYS A 9 -16.16 -5.41 29.17
CA LYS A 9 -16.01 -5.18 27.74
C LYS A 9 -14.91 -4.16 27.46
N GLU A 10 -14.88 -3.03 28.16
CA GLU A 10 -13.86 -1.99 28.04
C GLU A 10 -12.47 -2.52 28.43
N LYS A 11 -12.36 -3.26 29.53
CA LYS A 11 -11.11 -3.89 29.94
C LYS A 11 -10.59 -4.87 28.89
N THR A 12 -11.47 -5.67 28.29
CA THR A 12 -11.08 -6.60 27.20
C THR A 12 -10.64 -5.84 25.96
N GLN A 13 -11.29 -4.73 25.60
CA GLN A 13 -10.90 -3.91 24.46
C GLN A 13 -9.51 -3.28 24.68
N LEU A 14 -9.24 -2.77 25.88
CA LEU A 14 -7.92 -2.23 26.23
C LEU A 14 -6.84 -3.30 26.15
N CYS A 15 -7.09 -4.51 26.65
CA CYS A 15 -6.16 -5.64 26.50
C CYS A 15 -5.91 -5.98 25.03
N ASN A 16 -6.95 -5.98 24.19
CA ASN A 16 -6.80 -6.26 22.76
C ASN A 16 -5.96 -5.19 22.05
N VAL A 17 -6.17 -3.91 22.39
CA VAL A 17 -5.33 -2.79 21.88
C VAL A 17 -3.88 -3.00 22.29
N ALA A 18 -3.61 -3.33 23.55
CA ALA A 18 -2.26 -3.61 24.03
C ALA A 18 -1.61 -4.79 23.27
N ILE A 19 -2.36 -5.88 23.05
CA ILE A 19 -1.89 -7.03 22.26
C ILE A 19 -1.55 -6.59 20.83
N LEU A 20 -2.41 -5.81 20.18
CA LEU A 20 -2.14 -5.33 18.82
C LEU A 20 -0.90 -4.45 18.74
N LEU A 21 -0.71 -3.54 19.69
CA LEU A 21 0.49 -2.69 19.77
C LEU A 21 1.76 -3.53 19.96
N VAL A 22 1.73 -4.48 20.89
CA VAL A 22 2.86 -5.40 21.13
C VAL A 22 3.17 -6.25 19.90
N MET A 23 2.14 -6.83 19.26
CA MET A 23 2.32 -7.65 18.06
C MET A 23 2.79 -6.80 16.86
N THR A 24 2.35 -5.55 16.75
CA THR A 24 2.84 -4.60 15.75
C THR A 24 4.34 -4.32 15.96
N LEU A 25 4.75 -4.06 17.20
CA LEU A 25 6.16 -3.81 17.51
C LEU A 25 7.03 -5.05 17.29
N ILE A 26 6.59 -6.22 17.75
CA ILE A 26 7.31 -7.49 17.57
C ILE A 26 7.46 -7.80 16.08
N GLY A 27 6.38 -7.72 15.32
CA GLY A 27 6.42 -7.96 13.88
C GLY A 27 7.31 -6.95 13.15
N TRP A 28 7.21 -5.66 13.50
CA TRP A 28 8.08 -4.64 12.94
C TRP A 28 9.57 -4.93 13.23
N LEU A 29 9.94 -5.29 14.46
CA LEU A 29 11.31 -5.67 14.82
C LEU A 29 11.78 -6.94 14.08
N PHE A 30 10.89 -7.90 13.87
CA PHE A 30 11.21 -9.17 13.22
C PHE A 30 11.40 -9.01 11.70
N PHE A 31 10.59 -8.16 11.07
CA PHE A 31 10.57 -8.02 9.62
C PHE A 31 11.33 -6.81 9.08
N LYS A 32 11.74 -5.84 9.92
CA LYS A 32 12.49 -4.66 9.46
C LYS A 32 13.74 -5.06 8.67
N GLY A 33 14.05 -4.30 7.64
CA GLY A 33 15.20 -4.52 6.75
C GLY A 33 15.06 -5.66 5.75
N HIS A 34 14.05 -6.53 5.86
CA HIS A 34 13.93 -7.74 5.03
C HIS A 34 13.07 -7.56 3.77
N TYR A 35 12.70 -6.34 3.45
CA TYR A 35 11.84 -6.11 2.31
C TYR A 35 12.58 -5.47 1.20
N SER A 36 12.25 -5.94 0.07
CA SER A 36 12.17 -5.20 -1.12
C SER A 36 13.22 -5.44 -2.18
N ASN A 37 12.73 -5.34 -3.33
CA ASN A 37 13.50 -4.99 -4.49
C ASN A 37 13.76 -3.47 -4.49
N ILE A 38 14.88 -3.06 -3.88
CA ILE A 38 15.28 -1.64 -3.80
C ILE A 38 15.64 -1.06 -5.18
N MET A 39 15.77 -1.90 -6.20
CA MET A 39 16.06 -1.50 -7.59
C MET A 39 14.80 -1.14 -8.39
N THR A 40 13.60 -1.27 -7.79
CA THR A 40 12.34 -0.85 -8.40
C THR A 40 11.79 0.41 -7.72
N ASP A 41 10.57 0.72 -7.96
CA ASP A 41 9.75 1.83 -7.42
C ASP A 41 10.10 2.32 -6.00
N PHE A 42 10.64 1.45 -5.16
CA PHE A 42 10.92 1.73 -3.76
C PHE A 42 11.98 2.82 -3.56
N GLY A 43 12.95 2.91 -4.47
CA GLY A 43 13.98 3.95 -4.43
C GLY A 43 13.40 5.37 -4.40
N ARG A 44 12.29 5.58 -5.07
CA ARG A 44 11.54 6.84 -5.12
C ARG A 44 11.03 7.28 -3.74
N GLU A 45 10.49 6.33 -2.98
CA GLU A 45 9.96 6.59 -1.64
C GLU A 45 11.07 7.01 -0.65
N MET A 46 12.32 6.60 -0.91
CA MET A 46 13.50 6.99 -0.15
C MET A 46 14.05 8.35 -0.56
N ILE A 47 14.26 8.55 -1.88
CA ILE A 47 15.06 9.67 -2.40
C ILE A 47 14.26 10.97 -2.52
N PHE A 48 12.96 10.95 -2.88
CA PHE A 48 12.18 12.17 -3.06
C PHE A 48 12.09 13.01 -1.78
N PRO A 49 11.79 12.42 -0.59
CA PRO A 49 11.84 13.18 0.66
C PRO A 49 13.23 13.76 0.98
N GLN A 50 14.30 13.04 0.64
CA GLN A 50 15.66 13.55 0.80
C GLN A 50 15.93 14.72 -0.13
N LEU A 51 15.56 14.65 -1.41
CA LEU A 51 15.69 15.75 -2.36
C LEU A 51 14.90 16.98 -1.90
N MET A 52 13.69 16.79 -1.37
CA MET A 52 12.90 17.89 -0.80
C MET A 52 13.63 18.58 0.37
N ASN A 53 14.25 17.82 1.27
CA ASN A 53 15.04 18.37 2.37
C ASN A 53 16.32 19.06 1.90
N ASN A 54 16.84 18.69 0.72
CA ASN A 54 17.98 19.33 0.06
C ASN A 54 17.57 20.57 -0.78
N GLY A 55 16.31 21.02 -0.67
CA GLY A 55 15.82 22.24 -1.32
C GLY A 55 15.15 22.04 -2.68
N ASN A 56 15.02 20.80 -3.17
CA ASN A 56 14.26 20.55 -4.40
C ASN A 56 12.75 20.60 -4.12
N VAL A 57 12.00 21.21 -5.02
CA VAL A 57 10.56 21.38 -4.89
C VAL A 57 9.84 20.32 -5.71
N LEU A 58 8.92 19.60 -5.06
CA LEU A 58 8.08 18.59 -5.71
C LEU A 58 7.25 19.23 -6.83
N TYR A 59 7.14 18.57 -7.96
CA TYR A 59 6.49 18.99 -9.22
C TYR A 59 7.23 20.07 -10.03
N LYS A 60 8.18 20.78 -9.45
CA LYS A 60 9.02 21.76 -10.15
C LYS A 60 10.38 21.17 -10.51
N ASP A 61 11.08 20.68 -9.48
CA ASP A 61 12.42 20.13 -9.63
C ASP A 61 12.40 18.59 -9.63
N ILE A 62 11.36 17.98 -9.07
CA ILE A 62 11.14 16.54 -8.98
C ILE A 62 9.91 16.18 -9.79
N LEU A 63 10.10 15.38 -10.85
CA LEU A 63 9.00 14.84 -11.64
C LEU A 63 8.24 13.78 -10.85
N CYS A 64 7.00 14.07 -10.48
CA CYS A 64 6.20 13.22 -9.59
C CYS A 64 4.75 13.12 -10.04
N ILE A 65 4.19 11.89 -9.98
CA ILE A 65 2.79 11.57 -10.31
C ILE A 65 1.94 11.34 -9.06
N TYR A 66 2.47 11.56 -7.88
CA TYR A 66 1.81 11.27 -6.60
C TYR A 66 1.48 12.55 -5.85
N PHE A 67 0.47 12.45 -4.97
CA PHE A 67 0.07 13.54 -4.07
C PHE A 67 1.15 13.81 -3.02
N PRO A 68 1.29 15.06 -2.54
CA PRO A 68 2.51 15.49 -1.84
C PRO A 68 2.61 15.06 -0.38
N LEU A 69 1.49 14.88 0.35
CA LEU A 69 1.50 14.71 1.81
C LEU A 69 2.34 13.48 2.25
N GLY A 70 2.36 12.40 1.47
CA GLY A 70 3.16 11.22 1.79
C GLY A 70 4.65 11.55 1.84
N TYR A 71 5.16 12.23 0.83
CA TYR A 71 6.58 12.64 0.77
C TYR A 71 6.90 13.74 1.78
N GLN A 72 5.99 14.70 1.99
CA GLN A 72 6.14 15.73 3.02
C GLN A 72 6.21 15.12 4.43
N PHE A 73 5.43 14.08 4.71
CA PHE A 73 5.48 13.35 5.96
C PHE A 73 6.85 12.69 6.17
N VAL A 74 7.38 11.96 5.16
CA VAL A 74 8.69 11.34 5.27
C VAL A 74 9.81 12.38 5.34
N ALA A 75 9.73 13.48 4.58
CA ALA A 75 10.68 14.57 4.63
C ALA A 75 10.75 15.20 6.04
N LEU A 76 9.60 15.42 6.67
CA LEU A 76 9.52 15.86 8.07
C LEU A 76 10.19 14.86 9.02
N MET A 77 9.92 13.56 8.85
CA MET A 77 10.53 12.53 9.69
C MET A 77 12.05 12.46 9.49
N TYR A 78 12.55 12.63 8.26
CA TYR A 78 13.98 12.74 7.98
C TYR A 78 14.61 13.98 8.64
N THR A 79 13.91 15.10 8.67
CA THR A 79 14.37 16.31 9.37
C THR A 79 14.46 16.08 10.88
N LEU A 80 13.52 15.34 11.47
CA LEU A 80 13.44 15.12 12.92
C LEU A 80 14.40 14.00 13.41
N PHE A 81 14.57 12.94 12.64
CA PHE A 81 15.26 11.70 13.06
C PHE A 81 16.45 11.32 12.18
N GLY A 82 16.80 12.17 11.20
CA GLY A 82 17.86 11.89 10.24
C GLY A 82 17.41 11.06 9.03
N THR A 83 18.09 11.26 7.91
CA THR A 83 17.82 10.59 6.63
C THR A 83 18.39 9.18 6.64
N SER A 84 17.57 8.18 6.93
CA SER A 84 17.99 6.79 7.06
C SER A 84 16.85 5.80 6.74
N ILE A 85 17.23 4.55 6.47
CA ILE A 85 16.29 3.42 6.32
C ILE A 85 15.47 3.26 7.61
N PHE A 86 16.11 3.36 8.77
CA PHE A 86 15.43 3.26 10.06
C PHE A 86 14.31 4.31 10.21
N THR A 87 14.55 5.54 9.80
CA THR A 87 13.52 6.60 9.86
C THR A 87 12.33 6.28 8.95
N LEU A 88 12.59 5.72 7.76
CA LEU A 88 11.52 5.28 6.87
C LEU A 88 10.73 4.10 7.45
N GLU A 89 11.41 3.15 8.08
CA GLU A 89 10.76 2.05 8.83
C GLU A 89 9.96 2.56 10.03
N LEU A 90 10.41 3.63 10.69
CA LEU A 90 9.66 4.29 11.75
C LEU A 90 8.38 4.95 11.21
N CYS A 91 8.43 5.55 10.03
CA CYS A 91 7.23 6.01 9.31
C CYS A 91 6.25 4.85 9.10
N GLY A 92 6.77 3.69 8.67
CA GLY A 92 5.99 2.47 8.51
C GLY A 92 5.32 2.01 9.81
N LEU A 93 6.06 1.99 10.92
CA LEU A 93 5.51 1.62 12.24
C LEU A 93 4.34 2.53 12.65
N LEU A 94 4.45 3.85 12.44
CA LEU A 94 3.38 4.79 12.71
C LEU A 94 2.15 4.52 11.84
N VAL A 95 2.36 4.31 10.54
CA VAL A 95 1.30 4.02 9.56
C VAL A 95 0.57 2.72 9.91
N ILE A 96 1.30 1.62 10.18
CA ILE A 96 0.73 0.33 10.60
C ILE A 96 -0.09 0.49 11.88
N THR A 97 0.41 1.25 12.85
CA THR A 97 -0.26 1.47 14.13
C THR A 97 -1.60 2.16 13.92
N ILE A 98 -1.65 3.26 13.16
CA ILE A 98 -2.90 3.96 12.84
C ILE A 98 -3.85 3.04 12.09
N PHE A 99 -3.35 2.30 11.10
CA PHE A 99 -4.11 1.38 10.26
C PHE A 99 -4.81 0.30 11.09
N VAL A 100 -4.05 -0.45 11.90
CA VAL A 100 -4.59 -1.60 12.64
C VAL A 100 -5.51 -1.17 13.78
N LEU A 101 -5.19 -0.08 14.48
CA LEU A 101 -6.03 0.44 15.55
C LEU A 101 -7.35 1.02 15.03
N SER A 102 -7.31 1.70 13.88
CA SER A 102 -8.53 2.18 13.21
C SER A 102 -9.43 1.01 12.79
N LEU A 103 -8.84 -0.02 12.17
CA LEU A 103 -9.57 -1.23 11.77
C LEU A 103 -10.16 -1.96 12.99
N TYR A 104 -9.38 -2.08 14.09
CA TYR A 104 -9.87 -2.67 15.33
C TYR A 104 -11.04 -1.87 15.93
N SER A 105 -10.93 -0.55 15.95
CA SER A 105 -12.01 0.32 16.41
C SER A 105 -13.29 0.12 15.59
N ILE A 106 -13.19 -0.01 14.27
CA ILE A 106 -14.34 -0.34 13.41
C ILE A 106 -14.89 -1.73 13.78
N ALA A 107 -14.03 -2.76 13.79
CA ALA A 107 -14.43 -4.14 14.06
C ALA A 107 -15.10 -4.32 15.41
N ALA A 108 -14.55 -3.75 16.48
CA ALA A 108 -15.07 -3.85 17.85
C ALA A 108 -16.45 -3.19 18.04
N ASN A 109 -16.87 -2.37 17.08
CA ASN A 109 -18.21 -1.80 17.07
C ASN A 109 -19.30 -2.78 16.59
N PHE A 110 -18.92 -3.75 15.75
CA PHE A 110 -19.87 -4.66 15.10
C PHE A 110 -19.66 -6.14 15.46
N LEU A 111 -18.42 -6.53 15.75
CA LEU A 111 -18.03 -7.91 15.98
C LEU A 111 -17.70 -8.18 17.45
N ASP A 112 -17.67 -9.46 17.80
CA ASP A 112 -17.18 -9.93 19.10
C ASP A 112 -15.67 -9.59 19.26
N ASN A 113 -15.25 -9.27 20.48
CA ASN A 113 -13.87 -8.86 20.78
C ASN A 113 -12.80 -9.86 20.31
N LYS A 114 -13.09 -11.18 20.36
CA LYS A 114 -12.15 -12.22 19.90
C LYS A 114 -12.03 -12.24 18.38
N VAL A 115 -13.17 -12.11 17.69
CA VAL A 115 -13.20 -12.04 16.22
C VAL A 115 -12.51 -10.77 15.73
N SER A 116 -12.77 -9.63 16.39
CA SER A 116 -12.14 -8.34 16.07
C SER A 116 -10.63 -8.40 16.23
N LEU A 117 -10.14 -9.00 17.31
CA LEU A 117 -8.70 -9.17 17.54
C LEU A 117 -8.07 -10.08 16.47
N LEU A 118 -8.67 -11.25 16.22
CA LEU A 118 -8.16 -12.21 15.23
C LEU A 118 -8.16 -11.62 13.81
N LEU A 119 -9.22 -10.89 13.43
CA LEU A 119 -9.25 -10.17 12.16
C LEU A 119 -8.08 -9.20 12.03
N CYS A 120 -7.86 -8.37 13.07
CA CYS A 120 -6.78 -7.39 13.04
C CYS A 120 -5.40 -8.02 13.06
N LEU A 121 -5.19 -9.14 13.76
CA LEU A 121 -3.94 -9.91 13.70
C LEU A 121 -3.71 -10.52 12.31
N THR A 122 -4.76 -11.06 11.70
CA THR A 122 -4.68 -11.59 10.32
C THR A 122 -4.29 -10.47 9.34
N VAL A 123 -4.91 -9.30 9.47
CA VAL A 123 -4.64 -8.14 8.61
C VAL A 123 -3.24 -7.56 8.88
N LEU A 124 -2.81 -7.53 10.13
CA LEU A 124 -1.47 -7.07 10.50
C LEU A 124 -0.39 -7.89 9.79
N ILE A 125 -0.56 -9.22 9.75
CA ILE A 125 0.33 -10.12 9.01
C ILE A 125 0.16 -9.90 7.50
N ALA A 126 -1.04 -10.09 6.97
CA ALA A 126 -1.29 -10.10 5.53
C ALA A 126 -1.05 -8.76 4.81
N SER A 127 -1.16 -7.63 5.49
CA SER A 127 -1.06 -6.29 4.91
C SER A 127 0.06 -5.46 5.52
N GLY A 128 0.23 -5.52 6.83
CA GLY A 128 1.27 -4.75 7.54
C GLY A 128 2.66 -5.29 7.27
N PHE A 129 2.83 -6.60 7.41
CA PHE A 129 4.13 -7.30 7.32
C PHE A 129 4.31 -8.11 6.04
N ASN A 130 3.50 -7.87 5.04
CA ASN A 130 3.53 -8.62 3.79
C ASN A 130 4.94 -8.70 3.19
N GLY A 131 5.40 -9.91 2.87
CA GLY A 131 6.73 -10.20 2.31
C GLY A 131 6.94 -9.72 0.87
N THR A 132 6.01 -8.98 0.29
CA THR A 132 6.14 -8.38 -1.04
C THR A 132 6.51 -6.90 -0.95
N LEU A 133 6.68 -6.24 -2.09
CA LEU A 133 6.84 -4.79 -2.18
C LEU A 133 5.68 -4.02 -1.51
N PHE A 134 4.45 -4.57 -1.55
CA PHE A 134 3.27 -3.95 -0.97
C PHE A 134 3.13 -4.27 0.51
N ASN A 135 3.99 -3.68 1.33
CA ASN A 135 3.97 -3.77 2.79
C ASN A 135 3.94 -2.37 3.43
N MET A 136 3.78 -2.33 4.74
CA MET A 136 3.74 -1.07 5.48
C MET A 136 5.00 -0.83 6.34
N ILE A 137 5.96 -1.73 6.38
CA ILE A 137 7.19 -1.55 7.19
C ILE A 137 8.12 -0.58 6.51
N LEU A 138 8.44 -0.87 5.24
CA LEU A 138 8.97 0.10 4.30
C LEU A 138 7.80 0.51 3.41
N PRO A 139 7.03 1.55 3.81
CA PRO A 139 5.70 1.77 3.27
C PRO A 139 5.72 2.10 1.77
N TYR A 140 5.21 1.17 0.95
CA TYR A 140 5.08 1.36 -0.50
C TYR A 140 3.61 1.34 -0.93
N SER A 141 3.14 2.36 -1.64
CA SER A 141 3.74 3.70 -1.68
C SER A 141 3.37 4.44 -0.41
N VAL A 142 4.28 5.29 0.08
CA VAL A 142 4.05 6.05 1.32
C VAL A 142 2.73 6.83 1.27
N GLY A 143 2.44 7.49 0.15
CA GLY A 143 1.19 8.23 -0.01
C GLY A 143 -0.06 7.34 0.11
N PHE A 144 -0.03 6.10 -0.39
CA PHE A 144 -1.17 5.20 -0.30
C PHE A 144 -1.33 4.62 1.11
N THR A 145 -0.24 4.15 1.72
CA THR A 145 -0.27 3.53 3.05
C THR A 145 -0.67 4.53 4.14
N LEU A 146 -0.14 5.74 4.07
CA LEU A 146 -0.55 6.85 4.94
C LEU A 146 -2.01 7.24 4.69
N GLY A 147 -2.40 7.38 3.43
CA GLY A 147 -3.76 7.78 3.04
C GLY A 147 -4.81 6.77 3.48
N ILE A 148 -4.60 5.45 3.25
CA ILE A 148 -5.57 4.42 3.68
C ILE A 148 -5.67 4.34 5.20
N SER A 149 -4.57 4.56 5.93
CA SER A 149 -4.60 4.61 7.40
C SER A 149 -5.48 5.75 7.91
N PHE A 150 -5.36 6.94 7.33
CA PHE A 150 -6.23 8.07 7.64
C PHE A 150 -7.68 7.85 7.15
N ALA A 151 -7.89 7.20 6.01
CA ALA A 151 -9.22 6.85 5.55
C ALA A 151 -9.93 5.90 6.52
N LEU A 152 -9.24 4.86 7.03
CA LEU A 152 -9.79 3.97 8.06
C LEU A 152 -10.03 4.69 9.40
N LEU A 153 -9.14 5.61 9.78
CA LEU A 153 -9.36 6.47 10.95
C LEU A 153 -10.63 7.30 10.79
N SER A 154 -10.83 7.89 9.61
CA SER A 154 -12.04 8.64 9.28
C SER A 154 -13.30 7.77 9.42
N VAL A 155 -13.31 6.56 8.83
CA VAL A 155 -14.43 5.59 8.97
C VAL A 155 -14.69 5.24 10.43
N SER A 156 -13.62 4.97 11.20
CA SER A 156 -13.72 4.67 12.63
C SER A 156 -14.36 5.80 13.41
N LEU A 157 -13.94 7.04 13.17
CA LEU A 157 -14.48 8.23 13.84
C LEU A 157 -15.97 8.44 13.52
N VAL A 158 -16.40 8.24 12.27
CA VAL A 158 -17.82 8.32 11.90
C VAL A 158 -18.64 7.25 12.60
N ILE A 159 -18.16 6.00 12.66
CA ILE A 159 -18.87 4.91 13.36
C ILE A 159 -19.02 5.23 14.85
N ASN A 160 -17.97 5.77 15.47
CA ASN A 160 -18.04 6.21 16.86
C ASN A 160 -18.94 7.45 17.05
N TYR A 161 -19.04 8.34 16.05
CA TYR A 161 -20.01 9.42 16.03
C TYR A 161 -21.46 8.92 16.03
N PHE A 162 -21.78 7.91 15.24
CA PHE A 162 -23.13 7.31 15.28
C PHE A 162 -23.55 6.87 16.68
N LYS A 163 -22.61 6.35 17.48
CA LYS A 163 -22.89 5.84 18.83
C LYS A 163 -22.93 6.91 19.92
N SER A 164 -21.99 7.86 19.87
CA SER A 164 -21.77 8.82 20.96
C SER A 164 -22.39 10.18 20.72
N GLU A 165 -22.74 10.50 19.46
CA GLU A 165 -23.24 11.79 18.96
C GLU A 165 -22.30 12.97 19.19
N LYS A 166 -21.04 12.71 19.57
CA LYS A 166 -20.05 13.74 19.85
C LYS A 166 -19.52 14.36 18.55
N VAL A 167 -19.92 15.58 18.25
CA VAL A 167 -19.66 16.27 16.98
C VAL A 167 -18.16 16.37 16.65
N TYR A 168 -17.28 16.49 17.65
CA TYR A 168 -15.84 16.52 17.42
C TYR A 168 -15.29 15.25 16.71
N LEU A 169 -15.96 14.10 16.87
CA LEU A 169 -15.59 12.88 16.13
C LEU A 169 -15.85 13.03 14.63
N LEU A 170 -16.94 13.74 14.28
CA LEU A 170 -17.22 14.04 12.87
C LEU A 170 -16.22 15.04 12.30
N TYR A 171 -15.84 16.07 13.05
CA TYR A 171 -14.76 16.99 12.66
C TYR A 171 -13.44 16.25 12.43
N GLY A 172 -13.07 15.34 13.34
CA GLY A 172 -11.91 14.48 13.19
C GLY A 172 -11.99 13.56 11.97
N ALA A 173 -13.20 13.08 11.62
CA ALA A 173 -13.42 12.25 10.45
C ALA A 173 -13.19 13.03 9.15
N PHE A 174 -13.71 14.26 9.04
CA PHE A 174 -13.46 15.12 7.88
C PHE A 174 -11.97 15.50 7.78
N LEU A 175 -11.34 15.82 8.90
CA LEU A 175 -9.89 16.12 8.96
C LEU A 175 -9.07 14.94 8.46
N SER A 176 -9.34 13.73 8.96
CA SER A 176 -8.66 12.50 8.54
C SER A 176 -8.92 12.17 7.06
N CYS A 177 -10.14 12.41 6.56
CA CYS A 177 -10.45 12.26 5.15
C CYS A 177 -9.67 13.26 4.29
N GLY A 178 -9.52 14.51 4.73
CA GLY A 178 -8.67 15.51 4.07
C GLY A 178 -7.20 15.11 4.04
N ALA A 179 -6.68 14.52 5.10
CA ALA A 179 -5.33 13.96 5.12
C ALA A 179 -5.19 12.77 4.15
N ALA A 180 -6.18 11.88 4.10
CA ALA A 180 -6.22 10.78 3.14
C ALA A 180 -6.22 11.29 1.68
N PHE A 181 -7.00 12.35 1.38
CA PHE A 181 -7.01 13.01 0.08
C PHE A 181 -5.64 13.62 -0.27
N ALA A 182 -5.04 14.38 0.64
CA ALA A 182 -3.75 15.02 0.42
C ALA A 182 -2.58 14.01 0.27
N ALA A 183 -2.72 12.82 0.84
CA ALA A 183 -1.77 11.73 0.68
C ALA A 183 -1.98 10.93 -0.62
N LYS A 184 -3.26 10.69 -0.99
CA LYS A 184 -3.65 9.93 -2.19
C LYS A 184 -5.05 10.34 -2.64
N GLY A 185 -5.13 11.13 -3.70
CA GLY A 185 -6.36 11.81 -4.14
C GLY A 185 -7.59 10.91 -4.26
N GLU A 186 -7.45 9.68 -4.76
CA GLU A 186 -8.54 8.72 -4.90
C GLU A 186 -9.20 8.32 -3.57
N LEU A 187 -8.44 8.33 -2.46
CA LEU A 187 -8.97 8.01 -1.13
C LEU A 187 -9.87 9.14 -0.58
N GLY A 188 -9.72 10.33 -1.12
CA GLY A 188 -10.60 11.47 -0.82
C GLY A 188 -12.05 11.27 -1.27
N LEU A 189 -12.32 10.32 -2.19
CA LEU A 189 -13.69 9.94 -2.56
C LEU A 189 -14.51 9.45 -1.36
N LEU A 190 -13.86 9.04 -0.26
CA LEU A 190 -14.50 8.72 1.00
C LEU A 190 -15.35 9.90 1.54
N LEU A 191 -15.03 11.13 1.16
CA LEU A 191 -15.82 12.33 1.48
C LEU A 191 -17.30 12.15 1.11
N ILE A 192 -17.59 11.44 -0.01
CA ILE A 192 -18.97 11.17 -0.44
C ILE A 192 -19.75 10.40 0.63
N ALA A 193 -19.13 9.36 1.22
CA ALA A 193 -19.75 8.59 2.29
C ALA A 193 -19.95 9.40 3.57
N ILE A 194 -18.98 10.26 3.90
CA ILE A 194 -19.07 11.09 5.12
C ILE A 194 -20.12 12.21 4.95
N LEU A 195 -20.20 12.80 3.75
CA LEU A 195 -21.25 13.76 3.42
C LEU A 195 -22.65 13.13 3.48
N TYR A 196 -22.81 11.89 3.04
CA TYR A 196 -24.05 11.13 3.23
C TYR A 196 -24.45 11.11 4.71
N VAL A 197 -23.50 10.91 5.63
CA VAL A 197 -23.80 10.91 7.08
C VAL A 197 -24.24 12.29 7.55
N SER A 198 -23.48 13.35 7.24
CA SER A 198 -23.73 14.70 7.75
C SER A 198 -24.95 15.40 7.12
N LEU A 199 -25.38 14.94 5.94
CA LEU A 199 -26.50 15.54 5.22
C LEU A 199 -27.79 14.71 5.27
N CYS A 200 -27.68 13.35 5.33
CA CYS A 200 -28.82 12.46 5.14
C CYS A 200 -29.06 11.51 6.34
N ALA A 201 -28.01 10.77 6.77
CA ALA A 201 -28.18 9.74 7.79
C ALA A 201 -28.37 10.33 9.20
N LYS A 202 -27.61 11.37 9.52
CA LYS A 202 -27.62 12.11 10.78
C LYS A 202 -27.35 13.61 10.50
N PRO A 203 -28.36 14.35 9.97
CA PRO A 203 -28.17 15.70 9.48
C PRO A 203 -27.57 16.64 10.52
N CYS A 204 -26.52 17.35 10.11
CA CYS A 204 -25.87 18.39 10.89
C CYS A 204 -26.43 19.77 10.55
N SER A 205 -26.27 20.73 11.45
CA SER A 205 -26.57 22.14 11.16
C SER A 205 -25.64 22.69 10.06
N ILE A 206 -26.08 23.76 9.39
CA ILE A 206 -25.25 24.45 8.37
C ILE A 206 -23.89 24.85 8.95
N ARG A 207 -23.87 25.42 10.17
CA ARG A 207 -22.63 25.82 10.85
C ARG A 207 -21.68 24.62 11.05
N GLN A 208 -22.19 23.47 11.46
CA GLN A 208 -21.39 22.25 11.63
C GLN A 208 -20.84 21.76 10.30
N ASN A 209 -21.64 21.80 9.23
CA ASN A 209 -21.17 21.39 7.90
C ASN A 209 -20.10 22.34 7.33
N ILE A 210 -20.18 23.65 7.62
CA ILE A 210 -19.10 24.60 7.29
C ILE A 210 -17.80 24.19 8.01
N VAL A 211 -17.85 23.90 9.33
CA VAL A 211 -16.68 23.45 10.08
C VAL A 211 -16.15 22.12 9.54
N ASN A 212 -17.01 21.18 9.16
CA ASN A 212 -16.64 19.92 8.54
C ASN A 212 -15.82 20.15 7.25
N ILE A 213 -16.26 21.06 6.38
CA ILE A 213 -15.54 21.39 5.14
C ILE A 213 -14.18 22.01 5.45
N PHE A 214 -14.09 22.93 6.41
CA PHE A 214 -12.80 23.49 6.85
C PHE A 214 -11.86 22.41 7.38
N CYS A 215 -12.36 21.46 8.20
CA CYS A 215 -11.58 20.33 8.67
C CYS A 215 -11.04 19.47 7.51
N PHE A 216 -11.88 19.18 6.50
CA PHE A 216 -11.45 18.44 5.32
C PHE A 216 -10.35 19.18 4.54
N LEU A 217 -10.52 20.49 4.32
CA LEU A 217 -9.60 21.28 3.52
C LEU A 217 -8.26 21.55 4.21
N LEU A 218 -8.14 21.37 5.52
CA LEU A 218 -6.95 21.76 6.28
C LEU A 218 -5.67 21.11 5.74
N PHE A 219 -5.61 19.78 5.63
CA PHE A 219 -4.41 19.10 5.13
C PHE A 219 -4.12 19.37 3.64
N PRO A 220 -5.10 19.33 2.72
CA PRO A 220 -4.88 19.74 1.34
C PRO A 220 -4.30 21.14 1.20
N VAL A 221 -4.87 22.11 1.92
CA VAL A 221 -4.43 23.52 1.86
C VAL A 221 -3.04 23.68 2.48
N LEU A 222 -2.77 23.06 3.63
CA LEU A 222 -1.45 23.11 4.26
C LEU A 222 -0.39 22.45 3.37
N SER A 223 -0.69 21.29 2.80
CA SER A 223 0.22 20.56 1.93
C SER A 223 0.57 21.35 0.67
N LEU A 224 -0.44 21.95 0.01
CA LEU A 224 -0.24 22.79 -1.15
C LEU A 224 0.43 24.11 -0.77
N GLY A 225 0.02 24.74 0.34
CA GLY A 225 0.61 25.98 0.85
C GLY A 225 2.10 25.83 1.16
N LEU A 226 2.52 24.68 1.69
CA LEU A 226 3.93 24.40 1.90
C LEU A 226 4.71 24.37 0.59
N LEU A 227 4.17 23.74 -0.45
CA LEU A 227 4.82 23.72 -1.77
C LEU A 227 4.88 25.14 -2.39
N MET A 228 3.80 25.92 -2.23
CA MET A 228 3.80 27.32 -2.70
C MET A 228 4.84 28.17 -1.94
N PHE A 229 4.99 27.96 -0.65
CA PHE A 229 6.03 28.61 0.15
C PHE A 229 7.44 28.20 -0.31
N GLN A 230 7.63 26.95 -0.76
CA GLN A 230 8.88 26.47 -1.36
C GLN A 230 9.13 26.98 -2.80
N GLY A 231 8.19 27.72 -3.38
CA GLY A 231 8.35 28.39 -4.68
C GLY A 231 7.77 27.62 -5.87
N ILE A 232 6.80 26.71 -5.64
CA ILE A 232 6.00 26.17 -6.75
C ILE A 232 5.05 27.25 -7.26
N THR A 233 4.88 27.33 -8.58
CA THR A 233 3.94 28.24 -9.21
C THR A 233 2.62 27.52 -9.55
N VAL A 234 1.57 28.30 -9.82
CA VAL A 234 0.31 27.75 -10.32
C VAL A 234 0.51 27.02 -11.64
N SER A 235 1.41 27.51 -12.50
CA SER A 235 1.77 26.83 -13.76
C SER A 235 2.39 25.45 -13.51
N ASP A 236 3.28 25.32 -12.52
CA ASP A 236 3.90 24.02 -12.17
C ASP A 236 2.85 23.02 -11.72
N ILE A 237 1.83 23.47 -10.96
CA ILE A 237 0.72 22.60 -10.51
C ILE A 237 -0.08 22.10 -11.71
N PHE A 238 -0.41 22.99 -12.67
CA PHE A 238 -1.13 22.60 -13.88
C PHE A 238 -0.29 21.65 -14.75
N ASN A 239 1.00 21.92 -14.90
CA ASN A 239 1.92 21.04 -15.65
C ASN A 239 2.02 19.64 -14.98
N ALA A 240 2.08 19.59 -13.66
CA ALA A 240 2.08 18.32 -12.93
C ALA A 240 0.76 17.56 -13.10
N ALA A 241 -0.38 18.25 -13.04
CA ALA A 241 -1.69 17.63 -13.28
C ALA A 241 -1.82 17.09 -14.70
N GLU A 242 -1.34 17.85 -15.70
CA GLU A 242 -1.31 17.42 -17.09
C GLU A 242 -0.37 16.25 -17.30
N PHE A 243 0.81 16.27 -16.71
CA PHE A 243 1.73 15.13 -16.73
C PHE A 243 1.09 13.87 -16.12
N MET A 244 0.44 13.99 -14.95
CA MET A 244 -0.30 12.87 -14.35
C MET A 244 -1.38 12.35 -15.31
N ARG A 245 -2.16 13.23 -15.94
CA ARG A 245 -3.18 12.85 -16.91
C ARG A 245 -2.59 12.05 -18.07
N ILE A 246 -1.52 12.57 -18.68
CA ILE A 246 -0.82 11.92 -19.79
C ILE A 246 -0.28 10.56 -19.36
N PHE A 247 0.44 10.48 -18.23
CA PHE A 247 1.03 9.27 -17.69
C PHE A 247 0.00 8.14 -17.54
N PHE A 248 -1.16 8.45 -16.93
CA PHE A 248 -2.23 7.45 -16.72
C PHE A 248 -3.02 7.11 -17.99
N THR A 249 -2.86 7.86 -19.07
CA THR A 249 -3.51 7.61 -20.37
C THR A 249 -2.55 7.10 -21.45
N THR A 250 -1.27 6.85 -21.11
CA THR A 250 -0.30 6.23 -22.04
C THR A 250 -0.79 4.86 -22.52
N LYS A 251 -0.41 4.47 -23.72
CA LYS A 251 -0.75 3.15 -24.28
C LYS A 251 -0.27 2.00 -23.40
N SER A 252 0.95 2.12 -22.88
CA SER A 252 1.53 1.11 -21.99
C SER A 252 0.79 1.01 -20.65
N MET A 253 0.34 2.13 -20.05
CA MET A 253 -0.46 2.12 -18.83
C MET A 253 -1.84 1.52 -19.08
N LEU A 254 -2.52 1.92 -20.16
CA LEU A 254 -3.83 1.36 -20.53
C LEU A 254 -3.73 -0.14 -20.83
N PHE A 255 -2.67 -0.58 -21.51
CA PHE A 255 -2.40 -2.00 -21.72
C PHE A 255 -2.16 -2.75 -20.41
N HIS A 256 -1.39 -2.16 -19.50
CA HIS A 256 -1.16 -2.72 -18.17
C HIS A 256 -2.46 -2.86 -17.39
N ILE A 257 -3.29 -1.81 -17.35
CA ILE A 257 -4.61 -1.84 -16.72
C ILE A 257 -5.49 -2.92 -17.36
N ALA A 258 -5.51 -3.04 -18.67
CA ALA A 258 -6.27 -4.06 -19.37
C ALA A 258 -5.76 -5.48 -19.10
N LYS A 259 -4.44 -5.68 -19.04
CA LYS A 259 -3.80 -6.99 -18.80
C LYS A 259 -3.89 -7.43 -17.34
N THR A 260 -3.70 -6.52 -16.40
CA THR A 260 -3.91 -6.78 -14.98
C THR A 260 -5.39 -6.76 -14.61
N GLY A 261 -6.21 -6.42 -15.58
CA GLY A 261 -7.63 -6.26 -15.68
C GLY A 261 -8.41 -6.48 -14.42
N GLY A 262 -9.17 -5.47 -14.08
CA GLY A 262 -10.13 -5.56 -13.01
C GLY A 262 -11.18 -6.64 -13.25
N ILE A 263 -12.23 -6.58 -12.50
CA ILE A 263 -13.34 -7.52 -12.48
C ILE A 263 -13.96 -7.78 -13.86
N PHE A 264 -13.84 -6.83 -14.80
CA PHE A 264 -14.54 -6.90 -16.10
C PHE A 264 -13.70 -7.50 -17.25
N THR A 265 -12.52 -8.04 -16.97
CA THR A 265 -11.66 -8.58 -18.04
C THR A 265 -11.91 -10.06 -18.26
N LEU A 266 -12.23 -10.46 -19.49
CA LEU A 266 -12.48 -11.85 -19.88
C LEU A 266 -11.28 -12.78 -19.61
N SER A 267 -10.06 -12.27 -19.67
CA SER A 267 -8.83 -13.00 -19.32
C SER A 267 -8.80 -13.48 -17.86
N ASN A 268 -9.63 -12.92 -17.00
CA ASN A 268 -9.75 -13.32 -15.60
C ASN A 268 -10.78 -14.44 -15.36
N ILE A 269 -11.48 -14.95 -16.38
CA ILE A 269 -12.46 -16.04 -16.23
C ILE A 269 -11.86 -17.24 -15.46
N PRO A 270 -10.64 -17.74 -15.75
CA PRO A 270 -10.05 -18.84 -14.99
C PRO A 270 -9.88 -18.53 -13.50
N ILE A 271 -9.54 -17.25 -13.19
CA ILE A 271 -9.41 -16.77 -11.80
C ILE A 271 -10.79 -16.78 -11.13
N TYR A 272 -11.84 -16.40 -11.86
CA TYR A 272 -13.21 -16.39 -11.36
C TYR A 272 -13.72 -17.80 -11.04
N LEU A 273 -13.51 -18.73 -11.97
CA LEU A 273 -13.89 -20.13 -11.75
C LEU A 273 -13.13 -20.75 -10.58
N SER A 274 -11.82 -20.49 -10.49
CA SER A 274 -11.01 -20.92 -9.36
C SER A 274 -11.51 -20.31 -8.03
N ALA A 275 -11.90 -19.03 -8.03
CA ALA A 275 -12.46 -18.35 -6.87
C ALA A 275 -13.76 -19.03 -6.40
N ILE A 276 -14.70 -19.23 -7.31
CA ILE A 276 -15.99 -19.87 -6.99
C ILE A 276 -15.76 -21.29 -6.43
N PHE A 277 -14.89 -22.05 -7.07
CA PHE A 277 -14.55 -23.41 -6.67
C PHE A 277 -13.95 -23.44 -5.25
N ASN A 278 -13.00 -22.56 -4.95
CA ASN A 278 -12.40 -22.48 -3.63
C ASN A 278 -13.37 -22.02 -2.54
N ILE A 279 -14.23 -21.04 -2.85
CA ILE A 279 -15.29 -20.63 -1.93
C ILE A 279 -16.22 -21.80 -1.64
N ALA A 280 -16.59 -22.58 -2.67
CA ALA A 280 -17.43 -23.76 -2.51
C ALA A 280 -16.75 -24.84 -1.63
N ILE A 281 -15.45 -25.13 -1.86
CA ILE A 281 -14.68 -26.05 -1.02
C ILE A 281 -14.63 -25.55 0.43
N PHE A 282 -14.36 -24.27 0.63
CA PHE A 282 -14.31 -23.67 1.98
C PHE A 282 -15.66 -23.75 2.71
N LEU A 283 -16.74 -23.47 2.00
CA LEU A 283 -18.12 -23.58 2.56
C LEU A 283 -18.45 -25.03 2.88
N PHE A 284 -18.11 -25.98 2.01
CA PHE A 284 -18.34 -27.39 2.22
C PHE A 284 -17.51 -27.94 3.40
N ALA A 285 -16.22 -27.65 3.43
CA ALA A 285 -15.36 -28.05 4.54
C ALA A 285 -15.85 -27.46 5.88
N SER A 286 -16.29 -26.21 5.86
CA SER A 286 -16.85 -25.53 7.04
C SER A 286 -18.15 -26.16 7.51
N TYR A 287 -19.06 -26.49 6.59
CA TYR A 287 -20.29 -27.19 6.90
C TYR A 287 -20.00 -28.54 7.56
N PHE A 288 -19.08 -29.33 6.98
CA PHE A 288 -18.68 -30.63 7.51
C PHE A 288 -18.06 -30.50 8.91
N LEU A 289 -17.15 -29.54 9.11
CA LEU A 289 -16.46 -29.29 10.38
C LEU A 289 -17.41 -28.83 11.50
N PHE A 290 -18.47 -28.07 11.16
CA PHE A 290 -19.36 -27.48 12.16
C PHE A 290 -20.69 -28.22 12.32
N SER A 291 -21.02 -29.14 11.41
CA SER A 291 -22.22 -29.98 11.51
C SER A 291 -22.06 -31.15 12.50
N LYS A 292 -20.84 -31.53 12.86
CA LYS A 292 -20.51 -32.61 13.80
C LYS A 292 -19.65 -32.08 14.95
N THR A 293 -19.73 -32.75 16.10
CA THR A 293 -18.84 -32.51 17.25
C THR A 293 -17.44 -33.06 16.92
N ILE A 294 -16.63 -32.23 16.30
CA ILE A 294 -15.25 -32.57 15.93
C ILE A 294 -14.32 -32.10 17.05
N ASP A 295 -13.33 -32.92 17.38
CA ASP A 295 -12.35 -32.63 18.41
C ASP A 295 -11.40 -31.49 17.98
N LYS A 296 -10.73 -30.85 18.96
CA LYS A 296 -9.82 -29.72 18.72
C LYS A 296 -8.64 -30.08 17.81
N ARG A 297 -8.15 -31.32 17.85
CA ARG A 297 -7.01 -31.76 17.03
C ARG A 297 -7.39 -31.76 15.55
N THR A 298 -8.54 -32.34 15.22
CA THR A 298 -9.10 -32.33 13.86
C THR A 298 -9.34 -30.92 13.35
N GLN A 299 -9.80 -29.99 14.21
CA GLN A 299 -9.97 -28.57 13.82
C GLN A 299 -8.62 -27.92 13.47
N ILE A 300 -7.57 -28.15 14.24
CA ILE A 300 -6.22 -27.61 13.96
C ILE A 300 -5.69 -28.18 12.65
N VAL A 301 -5.79 -29.49 12.42
CA VAL A 301 -5.38 -30.13 11.17
C VAL A 301 -6.14 -29.54 9.98
N ALA A 302 -7.45 -29.32 10.12
CA ALA A 302 -8.27 -28.72 9.08
C ALA A 302 -7.86 -27.27 8.75
N ILE A 303 -7.46 -26.47 9.76
CA ILE A 303 -6.90 -25.12 9.55
C ILE A 303 -5.60 -25.20 8.73
N GLY A 304 -4.69 -26.13 9.10
CA GLY A 304 -3.44 -26.32 8.37
C GLY A 304 -3.64 -26.76 6.91
N ILE A 305 -4.52 -27.73 6.67
CA ILE A 305 -4.88 -28.17 5.31
C ILE A 305 -5.50 -27.00 4.51
N SER A 306 -6.38 -26.24 5.13
CA SER A 306 -6.99 -25.08 4.47
C SER A 306 -5.97 -23.99 4.12
N ALA A 307 -5.03 -23.69 5.02
CA ALA A 307 -3.94 -22.75 4.74
C ALA A 307 -3.05 -23.24 3.58
N TYR A 308 -2.76 -24.52 3.52
CA TYR A 308 -2.02 -25.11 2.42
C TYR A 308 -2.77 -25.04 1.08
N LEU A 309 -4.08 -25.31 1.10
CA LEU A 309 -4.94 -25.17 -0.09
C LEU A 309 -5.03 -23.71 -0.55
N LEU A 310 -5.06 -22.74 0.37
CA LEU A 310 -4.99 -21.31 0.05
C LEU A 310 -3.70 -20.95 -0.72
N ASN A 311 -2.58 -21.57 -0.39
CA ASN A 311 -1.31 -21.39 -1.09
C ASN A 311 -1.35 -21.93 -2.52
N ILE A 312 -1.76 -23.19 -2.70
CA ILE A 312 -1.81 -23.84 -4.03
C ILE A 312 -2.75 -23.14 -4.99
N THR A 313 -3.89 -22.70 -4.49
CA THR A 313 -4.97 -22.16 -5.32
C THR A 313 -4.87 -20.66 -5.56
N THR A 314 -3.83 -20.00 -5.01
CA THR A 314 -3.69 -18.52 -5.08
C THR A 314 -4.98 -17.79 -4.73
N CYS A 315 -5.73 -18.32 -3.77
CA CYS A 315 -7.10 -17.90 -3.49
C CYS A 315 -7.20 -16.50 -2.87
N TRP A 316 -6.10 -15.91 -2.43
CA TRP A 316 -6.02 -14.51 -2.05
C TRP A 316 -6.48 -13.54 -3.17
N ARG A 317 -6.47 -13.97 -4.44
CA ARG A 317 -7.02 -13.20 -5.56
C ARG A 317 -8.54 -13.09 -5.51
N HIS A 318 -9.23 -13.90 -4.71
CA HIS A 318 -10.69 -13.89 -4.60
C HIS A 318 -11.25 -12.64 -3.92
N THR A 319 -10.42 -11.92 -3.18
CA THR A 319 -10.82 -10.66 -2.55
C THR A 319 -11.23 -9.59 -3.55
N MET A 320 -10.89 -9.74 -4.85
CA MET A 320 -11.37 -8.86 -5.92
C MET A 320 -12.90 -8.85 -6.07
N PHE A 321 -13.60 -9.91 -5.62
CA PHE A 321 -15.07 -9.95 -5.66
C PHE A 321 -15.76 -9.26 -4.49
N LEU A 322 -15.03 -8.96 -3.42
CA LEU A 322 -15.61 -8.36 -2.23
C LEU A 322 -16.42 -7.09 -2.51
N PRO A 323 -15.94 -6.15 -3.34
CA PRO A 323 -16.74 -4.96 -3.66
C PRO A 323 -18.06 -5.29 -4.35
N ILE A 324 -18.09 -6.28 -5.27
CA ILE A 324 -19.34 -6.70 -5.94
C ILE A 324 -20.32 -7.29 -4.92
N LEU A 325 -19.82 -8.18 -4.04
CA LEU A 325 -20.67 -8.79 -3.01
C LEU A 325 -21.27 -7.72 -2.07
N LEU A 326 -20.49 -6.67 -1.76
CA LEU A 326 -20.97 -5.55 -0.96
C LEU A 326 -22.03 -4.74 -1.69
N VAL A 327 -21.88 -4.49 -3.00
CA VAL A 327 -22.90 -3.82 -3.83
C VAL A 327 -24.18 -4.63 -3.88
N ILE A 328 -24.09 -5.93 -4.15
CA ILE A 328 -25.25 -6.84 -4.17
C ILE A 328 -25.93 -6.85 -2.79
N GLY A 329 -25.16 -6.99 -1.71
CA GLY A 329 -25.67 -6.97 -0.34
C GLY A 329 -26.37 -5.67 -0.01
N LEU A 330 -25.82 -4.52 -0.41
CA LEU A 330 -26.46 -3.22 -0.21
C LEU A 330 -27.80 -3.14 -0.96
N ILE A 331 -27.84 -3.53 -2.22
CA ILE A 331 -29.08 -3.48 -3.05
C ILE A 331 -30.15 -4.39 -2.43
N CYS A 332 -29.80 -5.62 -2.10
CA CYS A 332 -30.78 -6.62 -1.62
C CYS A 332 -31.29 -6.36 -0.20
N TYR A 333 -30.44 -5.86 0.67
CA TYR A 333 -30.72 -5.80 2.12
C TYR A 333 -30.82 -4.39 2.71
N ARG A 334 -30.69 -3.31 1.92
CA ARG A 334 -30.66 -1.91 2.40
C ARG A 334 -31.76 -1.55 3.41
N LYS A 335 -32.95 -2.14 3.26
CA LYS A 335 -34.10 -1.85 4.14
C LYS A 335 -33.98 -2.49 5.54
N GLN A 336 -33.12 -3.51 5.69
CA GLN A 336 -32.90 -4.26 6.92
C GLN A 336 -31.63 -3.79 7.65
N LEU A 337 -30.76 -3.03 6.97
CA LEU A 337 -29.47 -2.59 7.50
C LEU A 337 -29.60 -1.27 8.28
N SER A 338 -28.85 -1.16 9.36
CA SER A 338 -28.73 0.11 10.09
C SER A 338 -27.93 1.14 9.27
N LYS A 339 -28.10 2.43 9.60
CA LYS A 339 -27.40 3.53 8.90
C LYS A 339 -25.87 3.39 9.01
N GLU A 340 -25.36 2.90 10.12
CA GLU A 340 -23.94 2.66 10.37
C GLU A 340 -23.39 1.57 9.44
N ILE A 341 -24.15 0.49 9.25
CA ILE A 341 -23.75 -0.60 8.35
C ILE A 341 -23.80 -0.14 6.89
N ILE A 342 -24.81 0.63 6.51
CA ILE A 342 -24.90 1.23 5.17
C ILE A 342 -23.70 2.13 4.93
N PHE A 343 -23.35 3.01 5.88
CA PHE A 343 -22.15 3.86 5.80
C PHE A 343 -20.88 3.01 5.65
N LEU A 344 -20.72 1.96 6.45
CA LEU A 344 -19.57 1.05 6.38
C LEU A 344 -19.46 0.38 5.01
N ILE A 345 -20.57 -0.09 4.44
CA ILE A 345 -20.60 -0.71 3.11
C ILE A 345 -20.22 0.29 2.03
N ILE A 346 -20.81 1.49 2.03
CA ILE A 346 -20.49 2.55 1.07
C ILE A 346 -19.00 2.90 1.16
N SER A 347 -18.46 3.08 2.36
CA SER A 347 -17.05 3.36 2.59
C SER A 347 -16.15 2.26 2.05
N ALA A 348 -16.48 0.99 2.31
CA ALA A 348 -15.71 -0.15 1.83
C ALA A 348 -15.75 -0.27 0.29
N ILE A 349 -16.89 0.00 -0.34
CA ILE A 349 -17.01 0.03 -1.80
C ILE A 349 -16.11 1.14 -2.37
N ILE A 350 -16.20 2.36 -1.84
CA ILE A 350 -15.40 3.50 -2.30
C ILE A 350 -13.90 3.23 -2.17
N LEU A 351 -13.45 2.74 -1.02
CA LEU A 351 -12.03 2.46 -0.80
C LEU A 351 -11.51 1.31 -1.67
N ASN A 352 -12.39 0.47 -2.21
CA ASN A 352 -12.05 -0.63 -3.11
C ASN A 352 -12.41 -0.37 -4.58
N LEU A 353 -12.76 0.86 -4.98
CA LEU A 353 -13.16 1.18 -6.35
C LEU A 353 -12.11 0.75 -7.38
N ARG A 354 -10.83 0.88 -7.08
CA ARG A 354 -9.75 0.46 -7.99
C ARG A 354 -9.79 -1.03 -8.34
N MET A 355 -10.38 -1.89 -7.50
CA MET A 355 -10.52 -3.32 -7.80
C MET A 355 -11.40 -3.58 -9.04
N PHE A 356 -12.30 -2.66 -9.38
CA PHE A 356 -13.10 -2.77 -10.60
C PHE A 356 -12.26 -2.58 -11.88
N TRP A 357 -11.12 -1.88 -11.79
CA TRP A 357 -10.27 -1.51 -12.92
C TRP A 357 -8.86 -2.08 -12.92
N GLY A 358 -8.54 -3.04 -12.07
CA GLY A 358 -7.23 -3.71 -12.21
C GLY A 358 -6.36 -3.82 -10.99
N LEU A 359 -6.85 -3.45 -9.82
CA LEU A 359 -6.14 -3.76 -8.60
C LEU A 359 -6.51 -5.15 -8.10
N ILE A 360 -5.63 -6.08 -8.35
CA ILE A 360 -5.64 -7.39 -7.69
C ILE A 360 -5.05 -7.26 -6.28
N LEU A 361 -5.30 -8.26 -5.44
CA LEU A 361 -4.81 -8.28 -4.06
C LEU A 361 -3.28 -8.17 -3.98
N SER A 362 -2.57 -8.71 -4.98
CA SER A 362 -1.10 -8.66 -5.05
C SER A 362 -0.48 -7.27 -5.24
N THR A 363 -1.28 -6.22 -5.19
CA THR A 363 -0.85 -4.82 -5.27
C THR A 363 -1.47 -4.02 -4.11
N TYR A 364 -1.94 -2.82 -4.35
CA TYR A 364 -2.62 -1.98 -3.34
C TYR A 364 -3.89 -2.63 -2.73
N GLY A 365 -4.41 -3.70 -3.31
CA GLY A 365 -5.51 -4.48 -2.74
C GLY A 365 -5.18 -5.06 -1.36
N PHE A 366 -3.92 -5.32 -1.02
CA PHE A 366 -3.51 -5.70 0.33
C PHE A 366 -3.95 -4.68 1.39
N TYR A 367 -4.00 -3.41 1.04
CA TYR A 367 -4.35 -2.33 1.96
C TYR A 367 -5.86 -2.04 2.02
N THR A 368 -6.59 -2.31 0.93
CA THR A 368 -8.02 -1.98 0.83
C THR A 368 -8.95 -3.18 1.09
N ALA A 369 -8.53 -4.40 0.79
CA ALA A 369 -9.31 -5.60 1.06
C ALA A 369 -9.69 -5.79 2.55
N PRO A 370 -8.87 -5.43 3.54
CA PRO A 370 -9.22 -5.59 4.95
C PRO A 370 -10.54 -4.96 5.35
N ILE A 371 -10.82 -3.73 4.91
CA ILE A 371 -12.11 -3.09 5.21
C ILE A 371 -13.28 -3.76 4.47
N ALA A 372 -13.06 -4.28 3.26
CA ALA A 372 -14.07 -5.01 2.52
C ALA A 372 -14.39 -6.37 3.18
N ILE A 373 -13.37 -7.09 3.66
CA ILE A 373 -13.53 -8.36 4.41
C ILE A 373 -14.30 -8.11 5.70
N LEU A 374 -13.88 -7.12 6.49
CA LEU A 374 -14.58 -6.73 7.70
C LEU A 374 -16.06 -6.43 7.41
N THR A 375 -16.29 -5.60 6.40
CA THR A 375 -17.64 -5.17 6.02
C THR A 375 -18.51 -6.34 5.56
N LEU A 376 -17.95 -7.28 4.79
CA LEU A 376 -18.68 -8.47 4.38
C LEU A 376 -19.05 -9.35 5.58
N ILE A 377 -18.16 -9.55 6.55
CA ILE A 377 -18.44 -10.29 7.78
C ILE A 377 -19.59 -9.61 8.55
N VAL A 378 -19.55 -8.28 8.68
CA VAL A 378 -20.60 -7.50 9.36
C VAL A 378 -21.94 -7.61 8.62
N LEU A 379 -21.94 -7.48 7.30
CA LEU A 379 -23.12 -7.64 6.45
C LEU A 379 -23.74 -9.02 6.62
N LEU A 380 -22.95 -10.08 6.46
CA LEU A 380 -23.39 -11.46 6.61
C LEU A 380 -23.95 -11.72 8.03
N GLN A 381 -23.27 -11.26 9.06
CA GLN A 381 -23.75 -11.38 10.44
C GLN A 381 -25.10 -10.69 10.66
N SER A 382 -25.37 -9.61 9.90
CA SER A 382 -26.61 -8.82 10.04
C SER A 382 -27.79 -9.40 9.28
N VAL A 383 -27.53 -10.11 8.16
CA VAL A 383 -28.58 -10.62 7.26
C VAL A 383 -28.78 -12.13 7.33
N ILE A 384 -27.77 -12.88 7.80
CA ILE A 384 -27.90 -14.33 7.98
C ILE A 384 -28.78 -14.55 9.19
N THR A 385 -30.03 -14.86 8.92
CA THR A 385 -30.92 -15.52 9.86
C THR A 385 -30.57 -17.01 9.91
N GLU A 386 -30.96 -17.70 10.98
CA GLU A 386 -30.75 -19.13 11.13
C GLU A 386 -31.17 -19.89 9.86
N ASN A 387 -30.20 -20.54 9.24
CA ASN A 387 -30.42 -21.32 8.01
C ASN A 387 -29.68 -22.66 8.09
N LYS A 388 -29.84 -23.53 7.05
CA LYS A 388 -29.20 -24.85 7.03
C LYS A 388 -27.66 -24.81 7.12
N LEU A 389 -27.02 -23.76 6.61
CA LEU A 389 -25.55 -23.61 6.64
C LEU A 389 -25.07 -23.07 8.00
N PHE A 390 -25.79 -22.10 8.54
CA PHE A 390 -25.47 -21.47 9.82
C PHE A 390 -26.69 -21.47 10.73
N PRO A 391 -26.96 -22.61 11.39
CA PRO A 391 -28.17 -22.76 12.22
C PRO A 391 -28.20 -21.82 13.43
N THR A 392 -27.05 -21.27 13.81
CA THR A 392 -26.99 -20.28 14.90
C THR A 392 -25.92 -19.20 14.58
N LYS A 393 -26.07 -18.01 15.19
CA LYS A 393 -25.03 -16.96 15.16
C LYS A 393 -23.67 -17.46 15.67
N ASN A 394 -23.67 -18.40 16.61
CA ASN A 394 -22.45 -18.99 17.16
C ASN A 394 -21.74 -19.88 16.12
N THR A 395 -22.49 -20.60 15.29
CA THR A 395 -21.91 -21.40 14.18
C THR A 395 -21.25 -20.51 13.14
N PHE A 396 -21.89 -19.40 12.77
CA PHE A 396 -21.27 -18.40 11.89
C PHE A 396 -20.00 -17.79 12.49
N LYS A 397 -20.02 -17.44 13.79
CA LYS A 397 -18.82 -16.97 14.49
C LYS A 397 -17.68 -17.98 14.45
N LYS A 398 -17.94 -19.27 14.69
CA LYS A 398 -16.92 -20.34 14.59
C LYS A 398 -16.36 -20.44 13.17
N PHE A 399 -17.20 -20.34 12.15
CA PHE A 399 -16.78 -20.31 10.77
C PHE A 399 -15.83 -19.14 10.48
N VAL A 400 -16.16 -17.92 10.91
CA VAL A 400 -15.31 -16.73 10.73
C VAL A 400 -13.97 -16.91 11.44
N ILE A 401 -13.96 -17.42 12.67
CA ILE A 401 -12.71 -17.71 13.40
C ILE A 401 -11.86 -18.72 12.64
N TYR A 402 -12.46 -19.79 12.14
CA TYR A 402 -11.76 -20.79 11.34
C TYR A 402 -11.13 -20.19 10.07
N LEU A 403 -11.91 -19.44 9.31
CA LEU A 403 -11.46 -18.79 8.09
C LEU A 403 -10.29 -17.82 8.35
N LEU A 404 -10.44 -16.93 9.32
CA LEU A 404 -9.39 -15.98 9.69
C LEU A 404 -8.14 -16.68 10.20
N SER A 405 -8.27 -17.78 10.95
CA SER A 405 -7.13 -18.57 11.42
C SER A 405 -6.36 -19.21 10.26
N ALA A 406 -7.07 -19.73 9.25
CA ALA A 406 -6.44 -20.30 8.05
C ALA A 406 -5.70 -19.23 7.23
N TYR A 407 -6.30 -18.06 7.04
CA TYR A 407 -5.64 -16.94 6.37
C TYR A 407 -4.43 -16.42 7.17
N CYS A 408 -4.57 -16.28 8.49
CA CYS A 408 -3.48 -15.85 9.37
C CYS A 408 -2.27 -16.80 9.26
N LEU A 409 -2.52 -18.12 9.32
CA LEU A 409 -1.47 -19.13 9.19
C LEU A 409 -0.83 -19.09 7.79
N PHE A 410 -1.65 -18.99 6.74
CA PHE A 410 -1.16 -18.91 5.37
C PHE A 410 -0.21 -17.72 5.19
N PHE A 411 -0.63 -16.51 5.55
CA PHE A 411 0.20 -15.32 5.40
C PHE A 411 1.42 -15.34 6.31
N ALA A 412 1.31 -15.84 7.54
CA ALA A 412 2.46 -15.99 8.42
C ALA A 412 3.55 -16.90 7.82
N VAL A 413 3.16 -18.04 7.25
CA VAL A 413 4.10 -18.95 6.56
C VAL A 413 4.67 -18.28 5.30
N PHE A 414 3.83 -17.62 4.51
CA PHE A 414 4.27 -16.91 3.30
C PHE A 414 5.30 -15.83 3.63
N ASP A 415 5.00 -14.94 4.59
CA ASP A 415 5.86 -13.81 4.93
C ASP A 415 7.18 -14.26 5.57
N ILE A 416 7.15 -15.29 6.43
CA ILE A 416 8.36 -15.89 6.98
C ILE A 416 9.22 -16.50 5.85
N THR A 417 8.59 -17.18 4.90
CA THR A 417 9.31 -17.78 3.76
C THR A 417 9.95 -16.71 2.87
N GLU A 418 9.22 -15.62 2.57
CA GLU A 418 9.78 -14.47 1.82
C GLU A 418 10.91 -13.79 2.59
N ARG A 419 10.77 -13.64 3.92
CA ARG A 419 11.84 -13.11 4.76
C ARG A 419 13.11 -13.98 4.68
N MET A 420 12.96 -15.31 4.69
CA MET A 420 14.11 -16.23 4.62
C MET A 420 14.85 -16.19 3.29
N LYS A 421 14.22 -15.72 2.21
CA LYS A 421 14.89 -15.50 0.91
C LYS A 421 15.81 -14.29 0.91
N ASN A 422 15.56 -13.33 1.79
CA ASN A 422 16.37 -12.13 1.96
C ASN A 422 17.33 -12.37 3.14
N ASP A 423 18.39 -13.13 2.92
CA ASP A 423 19.28 -13.68 3.95
C ASP A 423 20.63 -12.95 4.02
N THR A 424 20.99 -12.19 3.01
CA THR A 424 22.29 -11.53 2.92
C THR A 424 22.21 -10.13 3.50
N GLU A 425 22.95 -9.92 4.60
CA GLU A 425 23.06 -8.59 5.21
C GLU A 425 23.75 -7.61 4.25
N PHE A 426 23.08 -6.50 3.99
CA PHE A 426 23.53 -5.41 3.16
C PHE A 426 23.58 -4.13 4.01
N ARG A 427 24.79 -3.76 4.44
CA ARG A 427 25.02 -2.64 5.35
C ARG A 427 25.55 -1.42 4.61
N THR A 428 24.92 -0.28 4.84
CA THR A 428 25.32 1.04 4.33
C THR A 428 25.34 2.07 5.45
N GLU A 429 25.82 3.26 5.18
CA GLU A 429 25.74 4.40 6.13
C GLU A 429 24.29 4.79 6.45
N LYS A 430 23.35 4.54 5.52
CA LYS A 430 21.91 4.83 5.71
C LYS A 430 21.16 3.77 6.53
N GLY A 431 21.80 2.64 6.84
CA GLY A 431 21.20 1.55 7.61
C GLY A 431 21.47 0.16 7.03
N VAL A 432 20.70 -0.82 7.52
CA VAL A 432 20.86 -2.23 7.17
C VAL A 432 19.61 -2.72 6.45
N LEU A 433 19.81 -3.39 5.32
CA LEU A 433 18.81 -4.16 4.58
C LEU A 433 19.25 -5.61 4.47
N TYR A 434 18.32 -6.50 4.22
CA TYR A 434 18.58 -7.89 3.90
C TYR A 434 18.02 -8.17 2.51
N LEU A 435 18.88 -8.64 1.61
CA LEU A 435 18.57 -8.88 0.20
C LEU A 435 18.93 -10.31 -0.17
N PRO A 436 18.35 -10.84 -1.27
CA PRO A 436 18.90 -12.05 -1.87
C PRO A 436 20.36 -11.82 -2.27
N LYS A 437 21.23 -12.80 -2.05
CA LYS A 437 22.66 -12.71 -2.35
C LYS A 437 22.94 -12.24 -3.78
N SER A 438 22.20 -12.77 -4.75
CA SER A 438 22.31 -12.41 -6.16
C SER A 438 21.97 -10.94 -6.48
N GLN A 439 21.26 -10.27 -5.60
CA GLN A 439 20.99 -8.82 -5.72
C GLN A 439 21.99 -8.01 -4.90
N ALA A 440 22.33 -8.47 -3.68
CA ALA A 440 23.21 -7.76 -2.77
C ALA A 440 24.62 -7.55 -3.37
N ASN A 441 25.17 -8.56 -4.02
CA ASN A 441 26.53 -8.52 -4.58
C ASN A 441 26.71 -7.42 -5.66
N PRO A 442 25.90 -7.38 -6.74
CA PRO A 442 26.04 -6.34 -7.76
C PRO A 442 25.80 -4.93 -7.19
N ILE A 443 24.80 -4.76 -6.34
CA ILE A 443 24.48 -3.47 -5.73
C ILE A 443 25.64 -2.97 -4.84
N ASN A 444 26.21 -3.86 -4.01
CA ASN A 444 27.32 -3.53 -3.13
C ASN A 444 28.56 -3.13 -3.94
N THR A 445 28.82 -3.81 -5.06
CA THR A 445 29.92 -3.46 -5.98
C THR A 445 29.71 -2.07 -6.55
N ALA A 446 28.50 -1.76 -7.04
CA ALA A 446 28.16 -0.44 -7.56
C ALA A 446 28.32 0.65 -6.50
N ILE A 447 27.83 0.44 -5.27
CA ILE A 447 27.93 1.41 -4.19
C ILE A 447 29.39 1.68 -3.82
N LYS A 448 30.20 0.65 -3.65
CA LYS A 448 31.65 0.82 -3.35
C LYS A 448 32.36 1.59 -4.44
N TYR A 449 32.05 1.29 -5.71
CA TYR A 449 32.63 2.01 -6.84
C TYR A 449 32.21 3.49 -6.82
N ILE A 450 30.92 3.78 -6.66
CA ILE A 450 30.41 5.16 -6.55
C ILE A 450 31.14 5.92 -5.44
N GLN A 451 31.25 5.34 -4.26
CA GLN A 451 31.89 5.97 -3.10
C GLN A 451 33.39 6.23 -3.31
N SER A 452 34.07 5.39 -4.10
CA SER A 452 35.49 5.54 -4.40
C SER A 452 35.81 6.62 -5.44
N TYR A 453 34.90 6.85 -6.39
CA TYR A 453 35.17 7.70 -7.56
C TYR A 453 34.30 8.95 -7.65
N THR A 454 33.33 9.11 -6.74
CA THR A 454 32.47 10.31 -6.72
C THR A 454 32.35 10.88 -5.31
N SER A 455 32.07 12.18 -5.23
CA SER A 455 31.79 12.88 -3.97
C SER A 455 30.29 12.93 -3.67
N VAL A 456 29.93 13.13 -2.40
CA VAL A 456 28.55 13.38 -1.99
C VAL A 456 27.94 14.55 -2.78
N GLY A 457 26.73 14.39 -3.25
CA GLY A 457 26.00 15.41 -4.03
C GLY A 457 26.31 15.40 -5.53
N GLN A 458 27.36 14.70 -6.00
CA GLN A 458 27.58 14.55 -7.45
C GLN A 458 26.45 13.79 -8.12
N LYS A 459 26.22 14.09 -9.41
CA LYS A 459 25.13 13.48 -10.16
C LYS A 459 25.53 12.11 -10.69
N ILE A 460 24.73 11.11 -10.38
CA ILE A 460 24.78 9.78 -10.99
C ILE A 460 23.38 9.37 -11.44
N LEU A 461 23.29 8.59 -12.50
CA LEU A 461 22.02 8.08 -13.01
C LEU A 461 22.00 6.55 -12.91
N VAL A 462 20.90 5.99 -12.42
CA VAL A 462 20.69 4.53 -12.38
C VAL A 462 19.42 4.20 -13.16
N LEU A 463 19.54 3.45 -14.22
CA LEU A 463 18.49 3.15 -15.18
C LEU A 463 18.17 1.65 -15.23
N PRO A 464 16.95 1.25 -15.59
CA PRO A 464 15.77 2.07 -15.84
C PRO A 464 15.13 2.63 -14.55
N GLU A 465 15.44 2.02 -13.43
CA GLU A 465 15.09 2.39 -12.05
C GLU A 465 16.32 2.11 -11.18
N GLY A 466 16.27 2.41 -9.90
CA GLY A 466 17.37 2.12 -8.97
C GLY A 466 17.82 3.35 -8.19
N THR A 467 16.96 4.36 -8.08
CA THR A 467 17.21 5.59 -7.31
C THR A 467 17.50 5.32 -5.82
N ALA A 468 17.26 4.09 -5.33
CA ALA A 468 17.75 3.68 -4.02
C ALA A 468 19.28 3.71 -3.91
N ILE A 469 20.02 3.42 -4.99
CA ILE A 469 21.49 3.55 -5.00
C ILE A 469 21.90 5.01 -4.77
N ASN A 470 21.19 5.96 -5.38
CA ASN A 470 21.39 7.39 -5.13
C ASN A 470 21.17 7.74 -3.65
N PHE A 471 20.08 7.26 -3.06
CA PHE A 471 19.78 7.46 -1.64
C PHE A 471 20.86 6.87 -0.73
N LEU A 472 21.28 5.63 -0.99
CA LEU A 472 22.25 4.89 -0.18
C LEU A 472 23.66 5.48 -0.25
N THR A 473 23.96 6.23 -1.31
CA THR A 473 25.27 6.82 -1.54
C THR A 473 25.32 8.35 -1.39
N ASP A 474 24.19 8.99 -1.10
CA ASP A 474 24.04 10.46 -1.09
C ASP A 474 24.46 11.13 -2.41
N ARG A 475 24.16 10.48 -3.55
CA ARG A 475 24.39 11.05 -4.89
C ARG A 475 23.07 11.54 -5.47
N ASN A 476 23.16 12.65 -6.21
CA ASN A 476 21.97 13.28 -6.78
C ASN A 476 21.51 12.52 -8.05
N PRO A 477 20.25 12.02 -8.13
CA PRO A 477 19.75 11.36 -9.33
C PRO A 477 19.32 12.31 -10.45
N ASP A 478 19.30 13.64 -10.22
CA ASP A 478 18.51 14.63 -10.97
C ASP A 478 17.00 14.31 -10.95
N GLY A 479 16.22 15.07 -10.19
CA GLY A 479 14.80 14.78 -9.94
C GLY A 479 13.90 14.80 -11.17
N LYS A 480 14.38 15.29 -12.32
CA LYS A 480 13.64 15.30 -13.59
C LYS A 480 13.63 13.94 -14.30
N MET A 481 14.51 13.02 -13.87
CA MET A 481 14.65 11.69 -14.47
C MET A 481 14.69 10.59 -13.41
N PRO A 482 13.64 10.42 -12.60
CA PRO A 482 13.67 9.41 -11.55
C PRO A 482 13.58 7.98 -12.09
N MET A 483 13.10 7.82 -13.33
CA MET A 483 12.87 6.53 -13.99
C MET A 483 12.95 6.72 -15.50
N ALA A 484 13.36 5.67 -16.23
CA ALA A 484 13.40 5.62 -17.69
C ALA A 484 12.76 4.33 -18.22
N ASP A 485 11.55 4.04 -17.75
CA ASP A 485 10.72 2.97 -18.30
C ASP A 485 9.87 3.48 -19.49
N ARG A 486 9.18 2.57 -20.16
CA ARG A 486 8.37 2.90 -21.32
C ARG A 486 7.23 3.88 -21.01
N LEU A 487 6.70 3.87 -19.80
CA LEU A 487 5.64 4.79 -19.38
C LEU A 487 6.13 6.23 -19.37
N TYR A 488 7.33 6.45 -18.84
CA TYR A 488 7.97 7.78 -18.82
C TYR A 488 8.31 8.24 -20.24
N TYR A 489 8.86 7.37 -21.09
CA TYR A 489 9.09 7.71 -22.50
C TYR A 489 7.82 8.11 -23.24
N GLU A 490 6.72 7.38 -23.02
CA GLU A 490 5.43 7.71 -23.63
C GLU A 490 4.79 8.99 -23.05
N ALA A 491 5.04 9.28 -21.77
CA ALA A 491 4.43 10.44 -21.09
C ALA A 491 5.19 11.74 -21.33
N ILE A 492 6.52 11.69 -21.39
CA ILE A 492 7.38 12.87 -21.50
C ILE A 492 7.80 13.10 -22.95
N GLY A 493 7.96 12.02 -23.73
CA GLY A 493 8.56 12.02 -25.07
C GLY A 493 10.05 11.69 -25.05
N GLU A 494 10.47 10.85 -25.99
CA GLU A 494 11.87 10.37 -26.09
C GLU A 494 12.90 11.50 -26.21
N GLU A 495 12.58 12.54 -26.99
CA GLU A 495 13.46 13.69 -27.19
C GLU A 495 13.71 14.45 -25.89
N VAL A 496 12.68 14.61 -25.06
CA VAL A 496 12.79 15.29 -23.76
C VAL A 496 13.60 14.45 -22.78
N VAL A 497 13.41 13.14 -22.78
CA VAL A 497 14.20 12.21 -21.96
C VAL A 497 15.67 12.30 -22.35
N MET A 498 15.97 12.22 -23.64
CA MET A 498 17.33 12.38 -24.17
C MET A 498 17.97 13.72 -23.77
N LYS A 499 17.22 14.81 -23.94
CA LYS A 499 17.69 16.15 -23.56
C LYS A 499 18.01 16.22 -22.07
N ASN A 500 17.12 15.73 -21.21
CA ASN A 500 17.33 15.72 -19.76
C ASN A 500 18.58 14.92 -19.37
N VAL A 501 18.82 13.75 -19.98
CA VAL A 501 20.03 12.95 -19.73
C VAL A 501 21.29 13.68 -20.21
N ALA A 502 21.24 14.36 -21.35
CA ALA A 502 22.35 15.08 -21.90
C ALA A 502 22.72 16.35 -21.09
N GLU A 503 21.71 17.10 -20.65
CA GLU A 503 21.90 18.36 -19.90
C GLU A 503 22.29 18.14 -18.43
N ALA A 504 21.93 16.99 -17.85
CA ALA A 504 22.22 16.71 -16.45
C ALA A 504 23.71 16.50 -16.18
N ASP A 505 24.48 16.12 -17.20
CA ASP A 505 25.93 15.95 -17.14
C ASP A 505 26.40 15.01 -16.03
N TYR A 506 25.89 13.76 -16.05
CA TYR A 506 26.20 12.76 -15.04
C TYR A 506 27.68 12.34 -15.03
N GLU A 507 28.26 12.16 -13.84
CA GLU A 507 29.61 11.59 -13.69
C GLU A 507 29.65 10.11 -14.07
N MET A 508 28.60 9.38 -13.67
CA MET A 508 28.44 7.95 -13.92
C MET A 508 27.00 7.63 -14.27
N ILE A 509 26.81 6.66 -15.15
CA ILE A 509 25.51 6.10 -15.49
C ILE A 509 25.56 4.59 -15.29
N PHE A 510 24.62 4.07 -14.51
CA PHE A 510 24.46 2.64 -14.26
C PHE A 510 23.22 2.14 -15.00
N ILE A 511 23.38 1.05 -15.74
CA ILE A 511 22.26 0.35 -16.39
C ILE A 511 22.11 -1.00 -15.73
N ALA A 512 20.98 -1.18 -15.04
CA ALA A 512 20.65 -2.39 -14.29
C ALA A 512 19.68 -3.27 -15.07
N GLU A 513 20.01 -4.56 -15.20
CA GLU A 513 19.18 -5.59 -15.82
C GLU A 513 18.86 -6.68 -14.78
N GLY A 514 17.74 -7.37 -14.93
CA GLY A 514 17.27 -8.32 -13.93
C GLY A 514 16.56 -7.63 -12.77
N PHE A 515 16.87 -7.91 -11.56
CA PHE A 515 16.33 -7.31 -10.33
C PHE A 515 14.79 -7.26 -10.26
N GLY A 516 14.09 -8.08 -11.04
CA GLY A 516 12.63 -7.99 -11.17
C GLY A 516 12.14 -6.80 -12.01
N LEU A 517 13.03 -6.10 -12.73
CA LEU A 517 12.76 -4.97 -13.62
C LEU A 517 12.07 -5.42 -14.93
N THR A 518 10.94 -6.12 -14.82
CA THR A 518 10.26 -6.70 -15.99
C THR A 518 8.94 -6.00 -16.35
N HIS A 519 8.49 -5.09 -15.50
CA HIS A 519 7.23 -4.41 -15.73
C HIS A 519 7.38 -3.14 -16.56
N PHE A 520 6.28 -2.68 -17.11
CA PHE A 520 6.13 -1.46 -17.90
C PHE A 520 7.13 -1.32 -19.06
N GLY A 521 7.66 -2.47 -19.56
CA GLY A 521 8.59 -2.43 -20.67
C GLY A 521 9.96 -1.87 -20.30
N ALA A 522 10.42 -2.11 -19.06
CA ALA A 522 11.81 -1.80 -18.66
C ALA A 522 12.84 -2.34 -19.67
N LYS A 523 12.54 -3.48 -20.32
CA LYS A 523 13.32 -4.02 -21.45
C LYS A 523 13.48 -3.06 -22.63
N TYR A 524 12.65 -2.02 -22.71
CA TYR A 524 12.76 -1.02 -23.77
C TYR A 524 14.08 -0.27 -23.73
N LEU A 525 14.65 -0.07 -22.56
CA LEU A 525 15.98 0.55 -22.42
C LEU A 525 17.10 -0.30 -23.05
N TYR A 526 16.93 -1.63 -23.04
CA TYR A 526 17.94 -2.56 -23.57
C TYR A 526 17.78 -2.86 -25.08
N ASP A 527 16.79 -2.23 -25.73
CA ASP A 527 16.65 -2.31 -27.17
C ASP A 527 17.76 -1.49 -27.82
N ASP A 528 18.54 -2.10 -28.72
CA ASP A 528 19.61 -1.45 -29.48
C ASP A 528 19.15 -0.22 -30.26
N LYS A 529 17.84 -0.04 -30.43
CA LYS A 529 17.23 1.13 -31.07
C LYS A 529 16.95 2.26 -30.06
N ASN A 530 17.06 2.01 -28.76
CA ASN A 530 16.75 3.02 -27.75
C ASN A 530 17.71 4.22 -27.85
N PRO A 531 17.20 5.44 -28.04
CA PRO A 531 18.04 6.62 -28.26
C PRO A 531 18.85 7.00 -27.03
N VAL A 532 18.35 6.75 -25.81
CA VAL A 532 19.08 7.06 -24.57
C VAL A 532 20.25 6.10 -24.40
N LEU A 533 20.07 4.81 -24.69
CA LEU A 533 21.17 3.84 -24.65
C LEU A 533 22.26 4.21 -25.67
N LYS A 534 21.87 4.53 -26.90
CA LYS A 534 22.81 4.99 -27.93
C LYS A 534 23.58 6.23 -27.51
N TYR A 535 22.88 7.20 -26.91
CA TYR A 535 23.52 8.40 -26.40
C TYR A 535 24.55 8.05 -25.32
N ILE A 536 24.19 7.23 -24.33
CA ILE A 536 25.10 6.79 -23.27
C ILE A 536 26.33 6.11 -23.88
N GLN A 537 26.14 5.14 -24.77
CA GLN A 537 27.23 4.42 -25.44
C GLN A 537 28.13 5.32 -26.32
N SER A 538 27.60 6.43 -26.81
CA SER A 538 28.38 7.39 -27.65
C SER A 538 29.15 8.42 -26.83
N LYS A 539 28.78 8.68 -25.60
CA LYS A 539 29.32 9.75 -24.75
C LYS A 539 30.04 9.25 -23.50
N TYR A 540 29.82 8.03 -23.11
CA TYR A 540 30.38 7.41 -21.91
C TYR A 540 31.07 6.09 -22.27
N ASN A 541 32.17 5.80 -21.62
CA ASN A 541 32.89 4.54 -21.78
C ASN A 541 32.33 3.49 -20.82
N LEU A 542 32.07 2.27 -21.30
CA LEU A 542 31.79 1.15 -20.44
C LEU A 542 33.04 0.79 -19.65
N ASP A 543 33.03 1.00 -18.35
CA ASP A 543 34.16 0.77 -17.46
C ASP A 543 34.18 -0.65 -16.91
N TRP A 544 33.04 -1.10 -16.36
CA TRP A 544 32.93 -2.46 -15.88
C TRP A 544 31.47 -2.99 -15.93
N VAL A 545 31.36 -4.31 -15.82
CA VAL A 545 30.12 -5.06 -15.74
C VAL A 545 30.20 -6.00 -14.55
N VAL A 546 29.21 -5.96 -13.66
CA VAL A 546 29.04 -6.98 -12.61
C VAL A 546 27.80 -7.79 -12.88
N LYS A 547 27.91 -9.12 -12.73
CA LYS A 547 26.82 -10.06 -12.95
C LYS A 547 26.76 -11.07 -11.81
N ASP A 548 25.55 -11.31 -11.30
CA ASP A 548 25.27 -12.39 -10.35
C ASP A 548 23.89 -13.00 -10.68
N GLY A 549 23.87 -14.21 -11.23
CA GLY A 549 22.67 -14.82 -11.80
C GLY A 549 22.13 -13.99 -12.98
N ASP A 550 20.86 -13.62 -12.90
CA ASP A 550 20.18 -12.80 -13.89
C ASP A 550 20.31 -11.28 -13.63
N ASN A 551 20.95 -10.90 -12.53
CA ASN A 551 21.12 -9.50 -12.15
C ASN A 551 22.46 -8.97 -12.69
N ILE A 552 22.39 -7.90 -13.48
CA ILE A 552 23.54 -7.29 -14.15
C ILE A 552 23.51 -5.79 -13.88
N ILE A 553 24.68 -5.20 -13.60
CA ILE A 553 24.88 -3.75 -13.58
C ILE A 553 26.03 -3.41 -14.51
N ASN A 554 25.77 -2.59 -15.50
CA ASN A 554 26.77 -2.01 -16.40
C ASN A 554 27.08 -0.59 -15.92
N CYS A 555 28.35 -0.27 -15.72
CA CYS A 555 28.80 1.06 -15.32
C CYS A 555 29.44 1.78 -16.50
N TYR A 556 28.91 2.95 -16.79
CA TYR A 556 29.42 3.85 -17.81
C TYR A 556 29.98 5.12 -17.14
N VAL A 557 31.18 5.52 -17.51
CA VAL A 557 31.88 6.71 -16.98
C VAL A 557 32.19 7.71 -18.10
N LYS A 558 32.28 8.99 -17.75
CA LYS A 558 32.73 10.00 -18.71
C LYS A 558 34.15 9.64 -19.19
N PRO A 559 34.47 9.83 -20.48
CA PRO A 559 35.86 9.80 -20.95
C PRO A 559 36.65 10.92 -20.24
N TYR A 560 37.86 10.59 -19.79
CA TYR A 560 38.79 11.53 -19.16
C TYR A 560 39.28 12.56 -20.16
#